data_e04af54a7dae76d225e93ff89b6f1a58
#
_entry.id   e04af54a7dae76d225e93ff89b6f1a58
#
_cell.length_a   1.000
_cell.length_b   1.000
_cell.length_c   1.000
_cell.angle_alpha   90.00
_cell.angle_beta   90.00
_cell.angle_gamma   90.00
#
_symmetry.space_group_name_H-M   'P 1'
#
loop_
_entity.id
_entity.type
_entity.pdbx_description
1 polymer ?
#
loop_
_entity_poly.entity_id
_entity_poly.type
_entity_poly.pdbx_seq_one_letter_code
_entity_poly.pdbx_strand_id
1 'polypeptide(L)'
;MSQIVECQNLSRTIDGRNVVQNLAFSVPPGAAFGLLGPNGSGKTTTVRLLTGLLTPTTGSVSLFGEPLTRESADRLRERVGVQTDTNLYELLSVGDNLAIWADLYGMAPAVRDKRIADVLATFDLRDRIDSPVGTLSKGMRQKVAIARAILHQPDLLFLDEPTAGLDPEASDDLIAYLREMIDSTRTTVVICTHQLFGLERLCTHVGLLDRGQLLRSGPVETLLAETWPTVRVRIDVTGDPAAALQVLARHQVTATETAGTITVELATPEGVPGVVQALVDGGYGIRSVLPVVPTIHDLYFATIAPERAQ
;
A
#
# COMPACT_ATOMS: atom_id res chain seq x y z
N MET A 1 -9.28 19.74 -6.97
CA MET A 1 -8.59 18.92 -7.99
C MET A 1 -9.45 17.69 -8.24
N SER A 2 -9.63 17.26 -9.49
CA SER A 2 -10.36 16.03 -9.80
C SER A 2 -9.59 14.81 -9.28
N GLN A 3 -10.31 13.85 -8.69
CA GLN A 3 -9.73 12.59 -8.26
C GLN A 3 -9.41 11.70 -9.46
N ILE A 4 -8.37 10.87 -9.35
CA ILE A 4 -8.00 9.96 -10.44
C ILE A 4 -8.85 8.69 -10.40
N VAL A 5 -9.20 8.24 -9.19
CA VAL A 5 -10.19 7.17 -8.94
C VAL A 5 -11.20 7.72 -7.95
N GLU A 6 -12.47 7.51 -8.22
CA GLU A 6 -13.55 7.77 -7.29
C GLU A 6 -14.58 6.64 -7.39
N CYS A 7 -15.00 6.10 -6.25
CA CYS A 7 -16.11 5.18 -6.20
C CYS A 7 -17.15 5.64 -5.18
N GLN A 8 -18.43 5.47 -5.52
CA GLN A 8 -19.54 5.89 -4.70
C GLN A 8 -20.55 4.75 -4.57
N ASN A 9 -20.86 4.37 -3.32
CA ASN A 9 -21.83 3.32 -2.97
C ASN A 9 -21.60 2.01 -3.74
N LEU A 10 -20.32 1.70 -4.03
CA LEU A 10 -19.93 0.60 -4.89
C LEU A 10 -20.18 -0.74 -4.20
N SER A 11 -21.03 -1.58 -4.81
CA SER A 11 -21.34 -2.90 -4.26
C SER A 11 -21.31 -3.98 -5.33
N ARG A 12 -20.95 -5.20 -4.92
CA ARG A 12 -20.99 -6.38 -5.78
C ARG A 12 -21.48 -7.61 -5.02
N THR A 13 -22.54 -8.22 -5.55
CA THR A 13 -23.05 -9.52 -5.11
C THR A 13 -22.61 -10.58 -6.12
N ILE A 14 -22.09 -11.71 -5.64
CA ILE A 14 -21.69 -12.88 -6.43
C ILE A 14 -22.34 -14.10 -5.74
N ASP A 15 -23.09 -14.89 -6.47
CA ASP A 15 -23.77 -16.09 -5.96
C ASP A 15 -24.56 -15.84 -4.65
N GLY A 16 -25.27 -14.71 -4.59
CA GLY A 16 -26.07 -14.31 -3.44
C GLY A 16 -25.27 -13.77 -2.24
N ARG A 17 -23.93 -13.69 -2.33
CA ARG A 17 -23.06 -13.15 -1.29
C ARG A 17 -22.58 -11.75 -1.66
N ASN A 18 -22.67 -10.82 -0.73
CA ASN A 18 -22.10 -9.48 -0.88
C ASN A 18 -20.59 -9.54 -0.67
N VAL A 19 -19.84 -9.50 -1.79
CA VAL A 19 -18.36 -9.53 -1.76
C VAL A 19 -17.79 -8.14 -1.55
N VAL A 20 -18.48 -7.11 -2.07
CA VAL A 20 -18.17 -5.69 -1.89
C VAL A 20 -19.45 -4.98 -1.49
N GLN A 21 -19.40 -4.14 -0.45
CA GLN A 21 -20.57 -3.55 0.17
C GLN A 21 -20.37 -2.05 0.37
N ASN A 22 -21.07 -1.25 -0.41
CA ASN A 22 -21.19 0.20 -0.25
C ASN A 22 -19.86 0.94 -0.11
N LEU A 23 -18.82 0.55 -0.88
CA LEU A 23 -17.54 1.23 -0.83
C LEU A 23 -17.67 2.66 -1.38
N ALA A 24 -17.07 3.59 -0.65
CA ALA A 24 -16.93 4.98 -1.06
C ALA A 24 -15.55 5.50 -0.68
N PHE A 25 -14.71 5.80 -1.65
CA PHE A 25 -13.40 6.42 -1.45
C PHE A 25 -12.90 7.08 -2.73
N SER A 26 -11.87 7.88 -2.59
CA SER A 26 -11.21 8.54 -3.72
C SER A 26 -9.69 8.45 -3.60
N VAL A 27 -9.02 8.49 -4.74
CA VAL A 27 -7.55 8.48 -4.84
C VAL A 27 -7.12 9.73 -5.60
N PRO A 28 -6.30 10.60 -4.99
CA PRO A 28 -5.80 11.80 -5.67
C PRO A 28 -4.72 11.46 -6.71
N PRO A 29 -4.52 12.30 -7.73
CA PRO A 29 -3.46 12.12 -8.71
C PRO A 29 -2.07 12.09 -8.08
N GLY A 30 -1.20 11.19 -8.56
CA GLY A 30 0.18 11.04 -8.08
C GLY A 30 0.29 10.45 -6.67
N ALA A 31 -0.78 9.90 -6.12
CA ALA A 31 -0.75 9.22 -4.83
C ALA A 31 -0.38 7.73 -4.96
N ALA A 32 0.23 7.21 -3.92
CA ALA A 32 0.24 5.77 -3.66
C ALA A 32 -0.87 5.43 -2.67
N PHE A 33 -1.86 4.66 -3.11
CA PHE A 33 -3.01 4.25 -2.30
C PHE A 33 -2.93 2.75 -1.97
N GLY A 34 -2.83 2.42 -0.68
CA GLY A 34 -2.85 1.04 -0.20
C GLY A 34 -4.28 0.59 0.14
N LEU A 35 -4.84 -0.36 -0.60
CA LEU A 35 -6.09 -1.04 -0.21
C LEU A 35 -5.72 -2.28 0.60
N LEU A 36 -5.85 -2.19 1.91
CA LEU A 36 -5.35 -3.17 2.88
C LEU A 36 -6.50 -4.00 3.43
N GLY A 37 -6.27 -5.28 3.61
CA GLY A 37 -7.28 -6.16 4.20
C GLY A 37 -6.86 -7.63 4.16
N PRO A 38 -7.48 -8.49 4.96
CA PRO A 38 -7.19 -9.91 4.97
C PRO A 38 -7.58 -10.59 3.64
N ASN A 39 -7.14 -11.83 3.46
CA ASN A 39 -7.58 -12.62 2.33
C ASN A 39 -9.10 -12.81 2.36
N GLY A 40 -9.75 -12.66 1.21
CA GLY A 40 -11.21 -12.73 1.11
C GLY A 40 -11.95 -11.45 1.52
N SER A 41 -11.27 -10.36 1.86
CA SER A 41 -11.94 -9.08 2.19
C SER A 41 -12.58 -8.36 1.00
N GLY A 42 -12.31 -8.79 -0.24
CA GLY A 42 -12.88 -8.19 -1.46
C GLY A 42 -11.91 -7.33 -2.28
N LYS A 43 -10.61 -7.26 -1.94
CA LYS A 43 -9.59 -6.42 -2.62
C LYS A 43 -9.54 -6.66 -4.12
N THR A 44 -9.29 -7.90 -4.56
CA THR A 44 -9.23 -8.25 -5.98
C THR A 44 -10.55 -7.95 -6.71
N THR A 45 -11.70 -8.20 -6.05
CA THR A 45 -13.01 -7.86 -6.61
C THR A 45 -13.15 -6.35 -6.76
N THR A 46 -12.70 -5.58 -5.78
CA THR A 46 -12.69 -4.10 -5.84
C THR A 46 -11.84 -3.62 -7.02
N VAL A 47 -10.62 -4.13 -7.22
CA VAL A 47 -9.80 -3.79 -8.39
C VAL A 47 -10.53 -4.07 -9.69
N ARG A 48 -11.16 -5.24 -9.82
CA ARG A 48 -11.92 -5.60 -11.03
C ARG A 48 -13.11 -4.68 -11.28
N LEU A 49 -13.74 -4.18 -10.23
CA LEU A 49 -14.80 -3.17 -10.33
C LEU A 49 -14.25 -1.81 -10.76
N LEU A 50 -13.14 -1.36 -10.14
CA LEU A 50 -12.50 -0.08 -10.44
C LEU A 50 -11.92 -0.02 -11.84
N THR A 51 -11.53 -1.16 -12.42
CA THR A 51 -11.00 -1.27 -13.78
C THR A 51 -12.06 -1.59 -14.83
N GLY A 52 -13.33 -1.77 -14.41
CA GLY A 52 -14.43 -2.13 -15.31
C GLY A 52 -14.33 -3.55 -15.88
N LEU A 53 -13.48 -4.41 -15.31
CA LEU A 53 -13.44 -5.84 -15.63
C LEU A 53 -14.63 -6.59 -15.02
N LEU A 54 -15.28 -5.99 -14.03
CA LEU A 54 -16.48 -6.48 -13.39
C LEU A 54 -17.47 -5.32 -13.26
N THR A 55 -18.72 -5.56 -13.64
CA THR A 55 -19.79 -4.57 -13.49
C THR A 55 -20.29 -4.55 -12.04
N PRO A 56 -20.46 -3.39 -11.40
CA PRO A 56 -21.05 -3.31 -10.05
C PRO A 56 -22.52 -3.74 -10.05
N THR A 57 -23.00 -4.25 -8.91
CA THR A 57 -24.43 -4.49 -8.67
C THR A 57 -25.14 -3.16 -8.40
N THR A 58 -24.49 -2.28 -7.62
CA THR A 58 -24.95 -0.91 -7.36
C THR A 58 -23.75 0.02 -7.22
N GLY A 59 -24.00 1.32 -7.32
CA GLY A 59 -22.96 2.36 -7.22
C GLY A 59 -22.27 2.64 -8.53
N SER A 60 -21.25 3.48 -8.48
CA SER A 60 -20.54 3.95 -9.66
C SER A 60 -19.03 4.10 -9.39
N VAL A 61 -18.27 4.10 -10.48
CA VAL A 61 -16.82 4.37 -10.50
C VAL A 61 -16.57 5.47 -11.51
N SER A 62 -15.67 6.40 -11.19
CA SER A 62 -15.10 7.35 -12.12
C SER A 62 -13.58 7.20 -12.15
N LEU A 63 -12.99 7.25 -13.34
CA LEU A 63 -11.55 7.29 -13.55
C LEU A 63 -11.19 8.59 -14.26
N PHE A 64 -10.14 9.27 -13.81
CA PHE A 64 -9.69 10.56 -14.39
C PHE A 64 -10.78 11.64 -14.43
N GLY A 65 -11.75 11.58 -13.49
CA GLY A 65 -12.91 12.48 -13.42
C GLY A 65 -14.05 12.11 -14.38
N GLU A 66 -13.96 10.98 -15.08
CA GLU A 66 -14.97 10.54 -16.05
C GLU A 66 -15.64 9.24 -15.57
N PRO A 67 -16.98 9.09 -15.68
CA PRO A 67 -17.68 7.87 -15.32
C PRO A 67 -17.18 6.66 -16.10
N LEU A 68 -16.91 5.57 -15.41
CA LEU A 68 -16.54 4.29 -16.01
C LEU A 68 -17.83 3.55 -16.43
N THR A 69 -18.17 3.72 -17.70
CA THR A 69 -19.32 3.06 -18.34
C THR A 69 -18.84 2.04 -19.36
N ARG A 70 -19.75 1.31 -19.95
CA ARG A 70 -19.41 0.37 -21.02
C ARG A 70 -18.82 1.07 -22.24
N GLU A 71 -19.27 2.30 -22.53
CA GLU A 71 -18.81 3.10 -23.66
C GLU A 71 -17.44 3.74 -23.42
N SER A 72 -17.14 4.15 -22.18
CA SER A 72 -15.87 4.82 -21.83
C SER A 72 -14.76 3.86 -21.45
N ALA A 73 -15.09 2.62 -21.07
CA ALA A 73 -14.19 1.67 -20.44
C ALA A 73 -12.94 1.38 -21.27
N ASP A 74 -13.07 1.13 -22.57
CA ASP A 74 -11.93 0.76 -23.41
C ASP A 74 -10.93 1.94 -23.53
N ARG A 75 -11.43 3.13 -23.78
CA ARG A 75 -10.60 4.34 -23.84
C ARG A 75 -9.94 4.68 -22.50
N LEU A 76 -10.65 4.51 -21.38
CA LEU A 76 -10.08 4.77 -20.06
C LEU A 76 -9.00 3.73 -19.72
N ARG A 77 -9.18 2.47 -20.11
CA ARG A 77 -8.19 1.39 -19.87
C ARG A 77 -6.87 1.59 -20.61
N GLU A 78 -6.85 2.31 -21.74
CA GLU A 78 -5.59 2.64 -22.43
C GLU A 78 -4.60 3.40 -21.53
N ARG A 79 -5.10 4.08 -20.48
CA ARG A 79 -4.32 4.84 -19.50
C ARG A 79 -4.13 4.09 -18.18
N VAL A 80 -4.60 2.85 -18.09
CA VAL A 80 -4.60 2.07 -16.85
C VAL A 80 -3.75 0.82 -17.01
N GLY A 81 -2.76 0.65 -16.16
CA GLY A 81 -2.02 -0.60 -16.00
C GLY A 81 -2.67 -1.46 -14.90
N VAL A 82 -2.77 -2.76 -15.16
CA VAL A 82 -3.37 -3.69 -14.18
C VAL A 82 -2.53 -4.95 -14.07
N GLN A 83 -2.12 -5.28 -12.85
CA GLN A 83 -1.55 -6.57 -12.50
C GLN A 83 -2.41 -7.17 -11.38
N THR A 84 -3.22 -8.17 -11.71
CA THR A 84 -4.08 -8.91 -10.76
C THR A 84 -3.70 -10.38 -10.65
N ASP A 85 -2.84 -10.85 -11.54
CA ASP A 85 -2.37 -12.23 -11.60
C ASP A 85 -1.03 -12.32 -12.33
N THR A 86 -0.42 -13.49 -12.28
CA THR A 86 0.80 -13.83 -13.02
C THR A 86 0.50 -14.74 -14.22
N ASN A 87 -0.72 -14.64 -14.79
CA ASN A 87 -1.09 -15.39 -15.97
C ASN A 87 -0.32 -14.86 -17.19
N LEU A 88 0.74 -15.54 -17.52
CA LEU A 88 1.61 -15.29 -18.66
C LEU A 88 1.57 -16.52 -19.57
N TYR A 89 1.90 -16.33 -20.83
CA TYR A 89 2.01 -17.44 -21.79
C TYR A 89 3.29 -18.22 -21.50
N GLU A 90 3.19 -19.34 -20.79
CA GLU A 90 4.34 -20.10 -20.26
C GLU A 90 5.28 -20.62 -21.34
N LEU A 91 4.75 -20.97 -22.52
CA LEU A 91 5.53 -21.49 -23.66
C LEU A 91 6.23 -20.40 -24.47
N LEU A 92 5.83 -19.15 -24.31
CA LEU A 92 6.45 -18.02 -25.00
C LEU A 92 7.60 -17.45 -24.17
N SER A 93 8.54 -16.80 -24.87
CA SER A 93 9.61 -16.05 -24.20
C SER A 93 9.07 -14.86 -23.39
N VAL A 94 9.88 -14.33 -22.48
CA VAL A 94 9.58 -13.09 -21.76
C VAL A 94 9.35 -11.95 -22.76
N GLY A 95 10.22 -11.83 -23.77
CA GLY A 95 10.10 -10.83 -24.82
C GLY A 95 8.80 -10.93 -25.60
N ASP A 96 8.43 -12.15 -26.04
CA ASP A 96 7.17 -12.37 -26.78
C ASP A 96 5.95 -12.07 -25.92
N ASN A 97 5.96 -12.45 -24.64
CA ASN A 97 4.89 -12.10 -23.70
C ASN A 97 4.67 -10.59 -23.63
N LEU A 98 5.74 -9.81 -23.53
CA LEU A 98 5.64 -8.35 -23.45
C LEU A 98 5.28 -7.74 -24.81
N ALA A 99 5.81 -8.30 -25.93
CA ALA A 99 5.53 -7.82 -27.28
C ALA A 99 4.03 -7.93 -27.61
N ILE A 100 3.36 -9.04 -27.27
CA ILE A 100 1.92 -9.21 -27.47
C ILE A 100 1.14 -8.05 -26.82
N TRP A 101 1.48 -7.68 -25.59
CA TRP A 101 0.78 -6.60 -24.90
C TRP A 101 1.13 -5.22 -25.45
N ALA A 102 2.39 -5.00 -25.84
CA ALA A 102 2.79 -3.77 -26.51
C ALA A 102 2.03 -3.57 -27.84
N ASP A 103 1.85 -4.65 -28.60
CA ASP A 103 1.09 -4.62 -29.87
C ASP A 103 -0.40 -4.35 -29.61
N LEU A 104 -0.99 -4.92 -28.54
CA LEU A 104 -2.37 -4.64 -28.12
C LEU A 104 -2.57 -3.16 -27.74
N TYR A 105 -1.55 -2.50 -27.16
CA TYR A 105 -1.55 -1.07 -26.90
C TYR A 105 -1.14 -0.21 -28.12
N GLY A 106 -0.98 -0.81 -29.29
CA GLY A 106 -0.67 -0.11 -30.55
C GLY A 106 0.72 0.51 -30.60
N MET A 107 1.69 0.00 -29.83
CA MET A 107 3.05 0.53 -29.82
C MET A 107 3.77 0.22 -31.14
N ALA A 108 4.39 1.24 -31.75
CA ALA A 108 5.20 1.04 -32.95
C ALA A 108 6.42 0.13 -32.64
N PRO A 109 6.84 -0.78 -33.55
CA PRO A 109 7.87 -1.80 -33.27
C PRO A 109 9.16 -1.24 -32.66
N ALA A 110 9.70 -0.15 -33.18
CA ALA A 110 10.94 0.44 -32.67
C ALA A 110 10.78 1.00 -31.25
N VAL A 111 9.60 1.55 -30.91
CA VAL A 111 9.27 2.04 -29.56
C VAL A 111 9.07 0.86 -28.62
N ARG A 112 8.34 -0.17 -29.09
CA ARG A 112 8.07 -1.41 -28.37
C ARG A 112 9.34 -2.10 -27.90
N ASP A 113 10.25 -2.38 -28.83
CA ASP A 113 11.47 -3.16 -28.55
C ASP A 113 12.37 -2.42 -27.55
N LYS A 114 12.50 -1.09 -27.73
CA LYS A 114 13.21 -0.26 -26.75
C LYS A 114 12.52 -0.30 -25.39
N ARG A 115 11.21 -0.14 -25.34
CA ARG A 115 10.46 -0.10 -24.09
C ARG A 115 10.51 -1.43 -23.33
N ILE A 116 10.44 -2.56 -24.05
CA ILE A 116 10.62 -3.90 -23.47
C ILE A 116 12.01 -4.01 -22.84
N ALA A 117 13.06 -3.61 -23.54
CA ALA A 117 14.42 -3.65 -23.02
C ALA A 117 14.60 -2.76 -21.78
N ASP A 118 14.01 -1.55 -21.78
CA ASP A 118 14.07 -0.62 -20.64
C ASP A 118 13.37 -1.19 -19.41
N VAL A 119 12.14 -1.73 -19.59
CA VAL A 119 11.37 -2.30 -18.48
C VAL A 119 12.03 -3.57 -17.92
N LEU A 120 12.56 -4.44 -18.80
CA LEU A 120 13.28 -5.63 -18.33
C LEU A 120 14.58 -5.28 -17.60
N ALA A 121 15.24 -4.18 -17.98
CA ALA A 121 16.40 -3.69 -17.26
C ALA A 121 16.06 -3.29 -15.81
N THR A 122 14.95 -2.60 -15.63
CA THR A 122 14.49 -2.16 -14.33
C THR A 122 14.30 -3.31 -13.33
N PHE A 123 13.88 -4.48 -13.83
CA PHE A 123 13.62 -5.65 -13.00
C PHE A 123 14.76 -6.68 -12.99
N ASP A 124 15.92 -6.33 -13.56
CA ASP A 124 17.06 -7.25 -13.73
C ASP A 124 16.69 -8.55 -14.47
N LEU A 125 15.95 -8.40 -15.58
CA LEU A 125 15.45 -9.50 -16.40
C LEU A 125 15.94 -9.47 -17.87
N ARG A 126 16.90 -8.57 -18.21
CA ARG A 126 17.40 -8.45 -19.60
C ARG A 126 17.93 -9.76 -20.15
N ASP A 127 18.70 -10.49 -19.34
CA ASP A 127 19.32 -11.75 -19.74
C ASP A 127 18.30 -12.90 -19.87
N ARG A 128 17.05 -12.64 -19.52
CA ARG A 128 15.95 -13.60 -19.58
C ARG A 128 14.95 -13.33 -20.73
N ILE A 129 15.21 -12.34 -21.56
CA ILE A 129 14.29 -11.91 -22.62
C ILE A 129 13.86 -13.08 -23.54
N ASP A 130 14.80 -13.98 -23.86
CA ASP A 130 14.56 -15.14 -24.71
C ASP A 130 14.15 -16.40 -23.94
N SER A 131 14.10 -16.34 -22.61
CA SER A 131 13.74 -17.49 -21.77
C SER A 131 12.23 -17.72 -21.80
N PRO A 132 11.75 -18.97 -21.97
CA PRO A 132 10.35 -19.30 -21.82
C PRO A 132 9.87 -18.95 -20.39
N VAL A 133 8.70 -18.28 -20.26
CA VAL A 133 8.18 -17.84 -18.96
C VAL A 133 7.96 -19.00 -18.00
N GLY A 134 7.57 -20.17 -18.49
CA GLY A 134 7.39 -21.38 -17.68
C GLY A 134 8.65 -21.84 -16.95
N THR A 135 9.85 -21.44 -17.40
CA THR A 135 11.14 -21.79 -16.75
C THR A 135 11.55 -20.81 -15.64
N LEU A 136 10.86 -19.70 -15.50
CA LEU A 136 11.17 -18.65 -14.53
C LEU A 136 10.72 -19.04 -13.10
N SER A 137 11.44 -18.54 -12.10
CA SER A 137 10.98 -18.60 -10.70
C SER A 137 9.66 -17.82 -10.53
N LYS A 138 8.96 -18.09 -9.43
CA LYS A 138 7.71 -17.36 -9.10
C LYS A 138 7.95 -15.85 -9.02
N GLY A 139 9.03 -15.42 -8.37
CA GLY A 139 9.40 -14.00 -8.27
C GLY A 139 9.70 -13.36 -9.61
N MET A 140 10.44 -14.06 -10.50
CA MET A 140 10.69 -13.57 -11.85
C MET A 140 9.41 -13.43 -12.67
N ARG A 141 8.47 -14.39 -12.58
CA ARG A 141 7.15 -14.27 -13.23
C ARG A 141 6.37 -13.08 -12.70
N GLN A 142 6.43 -12.82 -11.40
CA GLN A 142 5.82 -11.64 -10.78
C GLN A 142 6.40 -10.35 -11.39
N LYS A 143 7.73 -10.25 -11.49
CA LYS A 143 8.42 -9.11 -12.13
C LYS A 143 7.97 -8.92 -13.58
N VAL A 144 7.85 -10.00 -14.36
CA VAL A 144 7.34 -9.95 -15.75
C VAL A 144 5.87 -9.48 -15.80
N ALA A 145 5.02 -9.93 -14.88
CA ALA A 145 3.63 -9.49 -14.83
C ALA A 145 3.50 -7.98 -14.49
N ILE A 146 4.36 -7.46 -13.62
CA ILE A 146 4.43 -6.03 -13.35
C ILE A 146 4.99 -5.27 -14.55
N ALA A 147 6.06 -5.78 -15.17
CA ALA A 147 6.63 -5.23 -16.40
C ALA A 147 5.57 -5.06 -17.49
N ARG A 148 4.72 -6.07 -17.68
CA ARG A 148 3.55 -6.03 -18.57
C ARG A 148 2.60 -4.88 -18.25
N ALA A 149 2.28 -4.70 -16.96
CA ALA A 149 1.31 -3.68 -16.53
C ALA A 149 1.80 -2.23 -16.72
N ILE A 150 3.12 -2.01 -16.74
CA ILE A 150 3.72 -0.67 -16.87
C ILE A 150 4.27 -0.38 -18.28
N LEU A 151 4.15 -1.34 -19.20
CA LEU A 151 4.78 -1.29 -20.52
C LEU A 151 4.34 -0.06 -21.33
N HIS A 152 3.06 0.26 -21.30
CA HIS A 152 2.42 1.38 -22.02
C HIS A 152 2.44 2.71 -21.27
N GLN A 153 3.20 2.81 -20.17
CA GLN A 153 3.35 4.02 -19.35
C GLN A 153 2.00 4.57 -18.83
N PRO A 154 1.26 3.79 -18.03
CA PRO A 154 -0.06 4.18 -17.56
C PRO A 154 -0.02 5.39 -16.62
N ASP A 155 -1.08 6.19 -16.61
CA ASP A 155 -1.30 7.27 -15.64
C ASP A 155 -1.79 6.72 -14.28
N LEU A 156 -2.43 5.54 -14.31
CA LEU A 156 -2.98 4.84 -13.15
C LEU A 156 -2.58 3.35 -13.20
N LEU A 157 -1.96 2.86 -12.13
CA LEU A 157 -1.50 1.48 -12.02
C LEU A 157 -2.19 0.77 -10.86
N PHE A 158 -2.83 -0.35 -11.13
CA PHE A 158 -3.37 -1.27 -10.11
C PHE A 158 -2.47 -2.49 -9.97
N LEU A 159 -2.05 -2.78 -8.73
CA LEU A 159 -1.23 -3.92 -8.38
C LEU A 159 -1.93 -4.75 -7.30
N ASP A 160 -2.20 -6.02 -7.56
CA ASP A 160 -2.78 -6.94 -6.58
C ASP A 160 -1.69 -7.90 -6.07
N GLU A 161 -1.38 -7.78 -4.77
CA GLU A 161 -0.32 -8.54 -4.09
C GLU A 161 1.03 -8.51 -4.83
N PRO A 162 1.58 -7.32 -5.18
CA PRO A 162 2.74 -7.22 -6.08
C PRO A 162 4.03 -7.80 -5.50
N THR A 163 4.17 -7.86 -4.17
CA THR A 163 5.34 -8.42 -3.49
C THR A 163 5.20 -9.91 -3.17
N ALA A 164 4.05 -10.53 -3.50
CA ALA A 164 3.80 -11.93 -3.19
C ALA A 164 4.78 -12.86 -3.93
N GLY A 165 5.61 -13.57 -3.17
CA GLY A 165 6.59 -14.52 -3.70
C GLY A 165 7.90 -13.90 -4.17
N LEU A 166 8.11 -12.61 -3.93
CA LEU A 166 9.42 -11.96 -3.98
C LEU A 166 10.17 -12.21 -2.67
N ASP A 167 11.49 -12.28 -2.76
CA ASP A 167 12.35 -12.18 -1.61
C ASP A 167 12.38 -10.72 -1.07
N PRO A 168 12.94 -10.48 0.13
CA PRO A 168 12.97 -9.14 0.72
C PRO A 168 13.67 -8.09 -0.15
N GLU A 169 14.79 -8.44 -0.79
CA GLU A 169 15.57 -7.53 -1.64
C GLU A 169 14.76 -7.14 -2.88
N ALA A 170 14.20 -8.13 -3.59
CA ALA A 170 13.35 -7.88 -4.75
C ALA A 170 12.06 -7.09 -4.40
N SER A 171 11.55 -7.25 -3.18
CA SER A 171 10.41 -6.45 -2.69
C SER A 171 10.80 -5.00 -2.44
N ASP A 172 11.95 -4.75 -1.81
CA ASP A 172 12.47 -3.40 -1.59
C ASP A 172 12.79 -2.70 -2.92
N ASP A 173 13.38 -3.40 -3.90
CA ASP A 173 13.64 -2.89 -5.25
C ASP A 173 12.35 -2.49 -5.97
N LEU A 174 11.33 -3.32 -5.89
CA LEU A 174 10.02 -3.00 -6.48
C LEU A 174 9.40 -1.74 -5.85
N ILE A 175 9.45 -1.62 -4.52
CA ILE A 175 8.92 -0.46 -3.81
C ILE A 175 9.70 0.81 -4.19
N ALA A 176 11.04 0.73 -4.28
CA ALA A 176 11.88 1.84 -4.72
C ALA A 176 11.53 2.27 -6.16
N TYR A 177 11.38 1.32 -7.07
CA TYR A 177 10.96 1.58 -8.45
C TYR A 177 9.58 2.26 -8.52
N LEU A 178 8.60 1.77 -7.77
CA LEU A 178 7.25 2.36 -7.75
C LEU A 178 7.30 3.80 -7.22
N ARG A 179 8.12 4.07 -6.21
CA ARG A 179 8.35 5.42 -5.69
C ARG A 179 8.95 6.35 -6.75
N GLU A 180 10.02 5.90 -7.41
CA GLU A 180 10.64 6.67 -8.49
C GLU A 180 9.64 6.96 -9.63
N MET A 181 8.81 5.98 -10.00
CA MET A 181 7.79 6.16 -11.02
C MET A 181 6.74 7.21 -10.59
N ILE A 182 6.27 7.18 -9.34
CA ILE A 182 5.33 8.17 -8.81
C ILE A 182 5.96 9.57 -8.84
N ASP A 183 7.20 9.70 -8.37
CA ASP A 183 7.89 10.97 -8.24
C ASP A 183 8.23 11.58 -9.62
N SER A 184 8.66 10.76 -10.60
CA SER A 184 9.12 11.20 -11.91
C SER A 184 8.00 11.41 -12.93
N THR A 185 7.00 10.51 -12.96
CA THR A 185 5.92 10.52 -13.97
C THR A 185 4.56 10.95 -13.41
N ARG A 186 4.45 11.12 -12.10
CA ARG A 186 3.20 11.34 -11.37
C ARG A 186 2.15 10.26 -11.60
N THR A 187 2.56 9.05 -11.94
CA THR A 187 1.68 7.89 -12.02
C THR A 187 1.02 7.67 -10.65
N THR A 188 -0.29 7.49 -10.65
CA THR A 188 -1.01 7.09 -9.44
C THR A 188 -0.96 5.58 -9.30
N VAL A 189 -0.66 5.08 -8.12
CA VAL A 189 -0.54 3.64 -7.87
C VAL A 189 -1.54 3.21 -6.80
N VAL A 190 -2.33 2.19 -7.11
CA VAL A 190 -3.24 1.52 -6.16
C VAL A 190 -2.73 0.11 -5.91
N ILE A 191 -2.33 -0.18 -4.67
CA ILE A 191 -1.77 -1.46 -4.25
C ILE A 191 -2.77 -2.16 -3.35
N CYS A 192 -3.21 -3.36 -3.74
CA CYS A 192 -4.02 -4.23 -2.91
C CYS A 192 -3.13 -5.28 -2.26
N THR A 193 -3.11 -5.36 -0.93
CA THR A 193 -2.30 -6.36 -0.24
C THR A 193 -2.80 -6.65 1.16
N HIS A 194 -2.41 -7.79 1.68
CA HIS A 194 -2.50 -8.15 3.10
C HIS A 194 -1.13 -8.06 3.78
N GLN A 195 -0.05 -7.87 3.02
CA GLN A 195 1.32 -7.71 3.51
C GLN A 195 1.63 -6.23 3.67
N LEU A 196 1.82 -5.79 4.91
CA LEU A 196 2.00 -4.38 5.27
C LEU A 196 3.46 -3.95 5.26
N PHE A 197 4.38 -4.92 5.24
CA PHE A 197 5.82 -4.66 5.31
C PHE A 197 6.31 -3.86 4.08
N GLY A 198 6.96 -2.75 4.34
CA GLY A 198 7.51 -1.86 3.32
C GLY A 198 6.52 -0.84 2.74
N LEU A 199 5.21 -1.00 2.95
CA LEU A 199 4.18 -0.08 2.43
C LEU A 199 4.22 1.31 3.07
N GLU A 200 4.71 1.43 4.31
CA GLU A 200 4.93 2.71 4.98
C GLU A 200 5.88 3.62 4.19
N ARG A 201 6.75 3.02 3.37
CA ARG A 201 7.68 3.76 2.52
C ARG A 201 7.03 4.31 1.26
N LEU A 202 5.90 3.78 0.85
CA LEU A 202 5.27 4.09 -0.44
C LEU A 202 3.91 4.77 -0.27
N CYS A 203 2.99 4.21 0.54
CA CYS A 203 1.61 4.66 0.58
C CYS A 203 1.46 6.01 1.27
N THR A 204 0.87 6.98 0.56
CA THR A 204 0.45 8.26 1.10
C THR A 204 -1.01 8.23 1.59
N HIS A 205 -1.80 7.31 1.05
CA HIS A 205 -3.21 7.10 1.38
C HIS A 205 -3.46 5.61 1.58
N VAL A 206 -4.43 5.30 2.44
CA VAL A 206 -4.87 3.91 2.66
C VAL A 206 -6.38 3.79 2.74
N GLY A 207 -6.87 2.60 2.39
CA GLY A 207 -8.22 2.13 2.66
C GLY A 207 -8.15 0.77 3.36
N LEU A 208 -8.79 0.66 4.51
CA LEU A 208 -8.83 -0.57 5.30
C LEU A 208 -10.12 -1.33 5.00
N LEU A 209 -10.00 -2.49 4.38
CA LEU A 209 -11.10 -3.31 3.89
C LEU A 209 -11.22 -4.59 4.71
N ASP A 210 -12.38 -4.82 5.31
CA ASP A 210 -12.73 -6.11 5.91
C ASP A 210 -14.13 -6.56 5.50
N ARG A 211 -14.30 -7.83 5.19
CA ARG A 211 -15.59 -8.46 4.81
C ARG A 211 -16.39 -7.69 3.76
N GLY A 212 -15.70 -7.09 2.79
CA GLY A 212 -16.31 -6.30 1.72
C GLY A 212 -16.67 -4.87 2.10
N GLN A 213 -16.38 -4.42 3.29
CA GLN A 213 -16.67 -3.06 3.79
C GLN A 213 -15.39 -2.26 3.99
N LEU A 214 -15.44 -0.98 3.65
CA LEU A 214 -14.35 -0.05 3.91
C LEU A 214 -14.54 0.52 5.32
N LEU A 215 -13.64 0.14 6.23
CA LEU A 215 -13.72 0.55 7.63
C LEU A 215 -13.19 1.98 7.83
N ARG A 216 -12.07 2.30 7.19
CA ARG A 216 -11.44 3.63 7.19
C ARG A 216 -10.75 3.87 5.86
N SER A 217 -10.69 5.14 5.44
CA SER A 217 -9.91 5.54 4.27
C SER A 217 -9.50 7.00 4.37
N GLY A 218 -8.29 7.32 3.89
CA GLY A 218 -7.78 8.69 3.86
C GLY A 218 -6.26 8.75 3.80
N PRO A 219 -5.70 9.97 3.92
CA PRO A 219 -4.27 10.18 4.07
C PRO A 219 -3.74 9.45 5.30
N VAL A 220 -2.60 8.76 5.15
CA VAL A 220 -2.00 7.97 6.26
C VAL A 220 -1.73 8.84 7.48
N GLU A 221 -1.12 10.01 7.29
CA GLU A 221 -0.80 10.94 8.39
C GLU A 221 -2.05 11.36 9.16
N THR A 222 -3.16 11.67 8.47
CA THR A 222 -4.43 12.05 9.10
C THR A 222 -5.00 10.90 9.92
N LEU A 223 -5.05 9.71 9.35
CA LEU A 223 -5.58 8.53 10.03
C LEU A 223 -4.75 8.13 11.26
N LEU A 224 -3.42 8.26 11.19
CA LEU A 224 -2.53 8.03 12.32
C LEU A 224 -2.74 9.06 13.42
N ALA A 225 -2.80 10.36 13.08
CA ALA A 225 -3.03 11.44 14.05
C ALA A 225 -4.40 11.35 14.74
N GLU A 226 -5.45 10.96 14.01
CA GLU A 226 -6.79 10.72 14.58
C GLU A 226 -6.81 9.53 15.55
N THR A 227 -6.03 8.48 15.24
CA THR A 227 -6.01 7.26 16.06
C THR A 227 -5.11 7.41 17.28
N TRP A 228 -4.00 8.11 17.14
CA TRP A 228 -3.03 8.39 18.21
C TRP A 228 -2.74 9.90 18.30
N PRO A 229 -3.61 10.65 18.97
CA PRO A 229 -3.46 12.11 19.10
C PRO A 229 -2.32 12.53 20.04
N THR A 230 -1.72 11.58 20.77
CA THR A 230 -0.62 11.82 21.71
C THR A 230 0.70 11.28 21.15
N VAL A 231 1.80 11.93 21.52
CA VAL A 231 3.15 11.46 21.24
C VAL A 231 3.54 10.45 22.30
N ARG A 232 3.96 9.26 21.89
CA ARG A 232 4.52 8.25 22.80
C ARG A 232 6.01 8.16 22.63
N VAL A 233 6.72 8.07 23.76
CA VAL A 233 8.17 7.98 23.80
C VAL A 233 8.58 6.83 24.71
N ARG A 234 9.42 5.94 24.23
CA ARG A 234 10.05 4.90 25.06
C ARG A 234 11.35 5.44 25.64
N ILE A 235 11.49 5.29 26.97
CA ILE A 235 12.66 5.70 27.71
C ILE A 235 13.22 4.49 28.44
N ASP A 236 14.49 4.19 28.19
CA ASP A 236 15.23 3.18 28.92
C ASP A 236 16.11 3.89 29.98
N VAL A 237 15.94 3.50 31.22
CA VAL A 237 16.63 4.11 32.36
C VAL A 237 17.58 3.13 33.03
N THR A 238 18.53 3.67 33.82
CA THR A 238 19.31 2.85 34.76
C THR A 238 18.55 2.66 36.05
N GLY A 239 18.69 1.50 36.69
CA GLY A 239 17.97 1.19 37.94
C GLY A 239 16.61 0.55 37.70
N ASP A 240 15.69 0.75 38.64
CA ASP A 240 14.35 0.15 38.60
C ASP A 240 13.34 1.02 37.82
N PRO A 241 12.88 0.62 36.63
CA PRO A 241 11.92 1.37 35.84
C PRO A 241 10.56 1.56 36.56
N ALA A 242 10.15 0.59 37.37
CA ALA A 242 8.88 0.70 38.12
C ALA A 242 8.95 1.83 39.18
N ALA A 243 10.11 2.00 39.82
CA ALA A 243 10.32 3.10 40.76
C ALA A 243 10.42 4.45 40.02
N ALA A 244 10.94 4.49 38.80
CA ALA A 244 11.00 5.70 37.96
C ALA A 244 9.60 6.22 37.58
N LEU A 245 8.60 5.34 37.44
CA LEU A 245 7.20 5.76 37.23
C LEU A 245 6.69 6.66 38.34
N GLN A 246 7.11 6.46 39.59
CA GLN A 246 6.70 7.31 40.73
C GLN A 246 7.24 8.74 40.61
N VAL A 247 8.46 8.89 40.01
CA VAL A 247 9.01 10.21 39.73
C VAL A 247 8.17 10.90 38.66
N LEU A 248 7.86 10.22 37.57
CA LEU A 248 7.04 10.76 36.48
C LEU A 248 5.62 11.13 36.95
N ALA A 249 5.03 10.30 37.80
CA ALA A 249 3.71 10.58 38.39
C ALA A 249 3.67 11.87 39.20
N ARG A 250 4.73 12.21 39.97
CA ARG A 250 4.85 13.48 40.70
C ARG A 250 4.90 14.69 39.77
N HIS A 251 5.37 14.51 38.56
CA HIS A 251 5.39 15.53 37.49
C HIS A 251 4.15 15.50 36.61
N GLN A 252 3.09 14.75 37.00
CA GLN A 252 1.84 14.60 36.25
C GLN A 252 2.02 14.05 34.82
N VAL A 253 3.08 13.26 34.61
CA VAL A 253 3.36 12.63 33.33
C VAL A 253 2.72 11.24 33.29
N THR A 254 1.86 10.99 32.33
CA THR A 254 1.28 9.66 32.09
C THR A 254 2.35 8.73 31.53
N ALA A 255 2.64 7.66 32.26
CA ALA A 255 3.65 6.69 31.85
C ALA A 255 3.26 5.28 32.28
N THR A 256 3.69 4.30 31.50
CA THR A 256 3.54 2.87 31.77
C THR A 256 4.89 2.17 31.67
N GLU A 257 5.06 1.08 32.41
CA GLU A 257 6.25 0.22 32.30
C GLU A 257 5.84 -1.11 31.68
N THR A 258 6.63 -1.56 30.72
CA THR A 258 6.47 -2.87 30.10
C THR A 258 7.84 -3.44 29.76
N ALA A 259 8.14 -4.64 30.27
CA ALA A 259 9.37 -5.36 30.03
C ALA A 259 10.66 -4.54 30.27
N GLY A 260 10.67 -3.73 31.33
CA GLY A 260 11.84 -2.93 31.72
C GLY A 260 11.98 -1.58 30.99
N THR A 261 11.02 -1.22 30.12
CA THR A 261 11.02 0.03 29.37
C THR A 261 9.84 0.91 29.79
N ILE A 262 10.09 2.19 30.00
CA ILE A 262 9.05 3.18 30.31
C ILE A 262 8.50 3.74 29.00
N THR A 263 7.18 3.72 28.84
CA THR A 263 6.49 4.44 27.75
C THR A 263 5.76 5.63 28.33
N VAL A 264 6.07 6.82 27.84
CA VAL A 264 5.48 8.10 28.27
C VAL A 264 4.53 8.59 27.19
N GLU A 265 3.39 9.11 27.59
CA GLU A 265 2.44 9.78 26.69
C GLU A 265 2.46 11.29 26.92
N LEU A 266 2.66 12.05 25.85
CA LEU A 266 2.79 13.50 25.86
C LEU A 266 1.84 14.11 24.82
N ALA A 267 1.36 15.32 25.10
CA ALA A 267 0.55 16.05 24.13
C ALA A 267 1.37 16.45 22.89
N THR A 268 2.63 16.82 23.09
CA THR A 268 3.53 17.26 22.03
C THR A 268 4.97 16.79 22.28
N PRO A 269 5.83 16.71 21.23
CA PRO A 269 7.25 16.31 21.38
C PRO A 269 8.07 17.23 22.28
N GLU A 270 7.68 18.51 22.41
CA GLU A 270 8.36 19.52 23.22
C GLU A 270 8.36 19.18 24.71
N GLY A 271 7.46 18.28 25.16
CA GLY A 271 7.45 17.75 26.51
C GLY A 271 8.60 16.80 26.86
N VAL A 272 9.25 16.20 25.85
CA VAL A 272 10.30 15.17 26.06
C VAL A 272 11.46 15.66 26.92
N PRO A 273 12.08 16.85 26.70
CA PRO A 273 13.15 17.34 27.55
C PRO A 273 12.77 17.45 29.03
N GLY A 274 11.53 17.89 29.34
CA GLY A 274 11.04 17.99 30.72
C GLY A 274 10.93 16.63 31.41
N VAL A 275 10.48 15.61 30.68
CA VAL A 275 10.42 14.22 31.17
C VAL A 275 11.81 13.67 31.45
N VAL A 276 12.74 13.88 30.55
CA VAL A 276 14.16 13.46 30.72
C VAL A 276 14.77 14.14 31.93
N GLN A 277 14.57 15.46 32.08
CA GLN A 277 15.07 16.21 33.22
C GLN A 277 14.50 15.69 34.55
N ALA A 278 13.19 15.42 34.62
CA ALA A 278 12.55 14.88 35.82
C ALA A 278 13.14 13.53 36.25
N LEU A 279 13.44 12.65 35.28
CA LEU A 279 14.08 11.36 35.56
C LEU A 279 15.51 11.52 36.04
N VAL A 280 16.29 12.42 35.44
CA VAL A 280 17.69 12.69 35.83
C VAL A 280 17.72 13.30 37.26
N ASP A 281 16.85 14.26 37.56
CA ASP A 281 16.74 14.86 38.90
C ASP A 281 16.27 13.83 39.93
N GLY A 282 15.50 12.81 39.49
CA GLY A 282 15.09 11.67 40.31
C GLY A 282 16.22 10.62 40.52
N GLY A 283 17.42 10.87 40.00
CA GLY A 283 18.59 9.99 40.16
C GLY A 283 18.70 8.87 39.15
N TYR A 284 17.93 8.90 38.04
CA TYR A 284 17.99 7.89 36.98
C TYR A 284 18.91 8.33 35.84
N GLY A 285 19.82 7.45 35.41
CA GLY A 285 20.55 7.66 34.17
C GLY A 285 19.69 7.26 32.97
N ILE A 286 19.76 8.02 31.88
CA ILE A 286 19.03 7.74 30.65
C ILE A 286 19.92 6.94 29.70
N ARG A 287 19.46 5.78 29.25
CA ARG A 287 20.15 4.95 28.25
C ARG A 287 19.68 5.25 26.82
N SER A 288 18.38 5.40 26.65
CA SER A 288 17.80 5.76 25.34
C SER A 288 16.48 6.51 25.49
N VAL A 289 16.18 7.34 24.49
CA VAL A 289 14.89 8.04 24.33
C VAL A 289 14.49 7.85 22.88
N LEU A 290 13.44 7.06 22.63
CA LEU A 290 13.03 6.68 21.30
C LEU A 290 11.54 7.03 21.09
N PRO A 291 11.21 7.83 20.06
CA PRO A 291 9.81 8.07 19.73
C PRO A 291 9.15 6.75 19.26
N VAL A 292 7.91 6.52 19.69
CA VAL A 292 7.06 5.46 19.17
C VAL A 292 6.20 6.08 18.07
N VAL A 293 6.65 5.90 16.83
CA VAL A 293 5.91 6.39 15.66
C VAL A 293 4.95 5.29 15.22
N PRO A 294 3.62 5.52 15.29
CA PRO A 294 2.65 4.55 14.79
C PRO A 294 2.82 4.33 13.29
N THR A 295 2.60 3.11 12.85
CA THR A 295 2.74 2.68 11.46
C THR A 295 1.40 2.36 10.82
N ILE A 296 1.35 2.17 9.50
CA ILE A 296 0.17 1.64 8.81
C ILE A 296 -0.22 0.26 9.37
N HIS A 297 0.77 -0.54 9.79
CA HIS A 297 0.53 -1.82 10.44
C HIS A 297 -0.24 -1.66 11.77
N ASP A 298 0.18 -0.71 12.62
CA ASP A 298 -0.50 -0.43 13.87
C ASP A 298 -1.94 0.05 13.61
N LEU A 299 -2.13 0.95 12.63
CA LEU A 299 -3.44 1.44 12.22
C LEU A 299 -4.37 0.31 11.76
N TYR A 300 -3.84 -0.62 10.96
CA TYR A 300 -4.58 -1.78 10.50
C TYR A 300 -5.08 -2.63 11.68
N PHE A 301 -4.21 -2.99 12.61
CA PHE A 301 -4.61 -3.81 13.76
C PHE A 301 -5.53 -3.06 14.72
N ALA A 302 -5.29 -1.78 14.97
CA ALA A 302 -6.16 -0.96 15.80
C ALA A 302 -7.59 -0.84 15.22
N THR A 303 -7.70 -0.89 13.88
CA THR A 303 -9.01 -0.77 13.20
C THR A 303 -9.74 -2.12 13.14
N ILE A 304 -9.03 -3.21 12.82
CA ILE A 304 -9.67 -4.52 12.56
C ILE A 304 -9.86 -5.35 13.83
N ALA A 305 -8.97 -5.25 14.81
CA ALA A 305 -9.05 -6.06 16.04
C ALA A 305 -10.35 -5.85 16.86
N PRO A 306 -10.87 -4.63 17.05
CA PRO A 306 -12.10 -4.41 17.79
C PRO A 306 -13.34 -5.04 17.12
N GLU A 307 -13.38 -5.07 15.78
CA GLU A 307 -14.51 -5.62 15.03
C GLU A 307 -14.55 -7.16 15.00
N ARG A 308 -13.40 -7.80 15.24
CA ARG A 308 -13.32 -9.28 15.34
C ARG A 308 -13.62 -9.80 16.73
N ALA A 309 -13.69 -8.93 17.74
CA ALA A 309 -14.02 -9.28 19.11
C ALA A 309 -15.53 -9.16 19.41
N GLN A 310 -16.32 -8.66 18.47
CA GLN A 310 -17.79 -8.65 18.47
C GLN A 310 -18.33 -9.78 17.59
#